data_6e888ec4397941f1c0c2b7c6e45e727f
#
_entry.id   6e888ec4397941f1c0c2b7c6e45e727f
#
_cell.length_a   1.000
_cell.length_b   1.000
_cell.length_c   1.000
_cell.angle_alpha   90.00
_cell.angle_beta   90.00
_cell.angle_gamma   90.00
#
_symmetry.space_group_name_H-M   'P 1'
#
loop_
_entity.id
_entity.type
_entity.pdbx_description
1 polymer ?
#
loop_
_entity_poly.entity_id
_entity_poly.type
_entity_poly.pdbx_seq_one_letter_code
_entity_poly.pdbx_strand_id
1 'polypeptide(L)'
;MRFIHTADIHLDSPLKGLEVHADAPVDDIRGATRRAFDNLIDLAISEEVDFVLIAGDLYDGDWKDYNTGLFFADRMGRLQRAGVRVFIVSGNHDAASQITRTMPLPDNVILFSDKKPQSVPLDDLGVIIHGQSYSTRAVSENLAARYPP
;
A
#
# COMPACT_ATOMS: atom_id res chain seq x y z
N MET A 1 9.78 16.45 10.83
CA MET A 1 9.32 15.19 10.22
C MET A 1 7.82 15.29 9.94
N ARG A 2 7.41 14.94 8.73
CA ARG A 2 6.02 14.95 8.28
C ARG A 2 5.77 13.66 7.49
N PHE A 3 4.67 12.95 7.70
CA PHE A 3 4.39 11.72 6.97
C PHE A 3 2.89 11.52 6.78
N ILE A 4 2.52 10.70 5.79
CA ILE A 4 1.15 10.21 5.60
C ILE A 4 1.09 8.77 6.04
N HIS A 5 0.03 8.42 6.79
CA HIS A 5 -0.34 7.05 7.11
C HIS A 5 -1.68 6.74 6.49
N THR A 6 -1.72 5.68 5.69
CA THR A 6 -2.93 5.19 5.02
C THR A 6 -3.04 3.67 5.13
N ALA A 7 -4.25 3.15 5.03
CA ALA A 7 -4.56 1.73 5.01
C ALA A 7 -5.84 1.50 4.20
N ASP A 8 -6.20 0.24 3.94
CA ASP A 8 -7.50 -0.15 3.36
C ASP A 8 -7.82 0.60 2.04
N ILE A 9 -6.84 0.69 1.16
CA ILE A 9 -6.95 1.44 -0.11
C ILE A 9 -7.84 0.68 -1.09
N HIS A 10 -7.75 -0.67 -1.10
CA HIS A 10 -8.52 -1.56 -1.98
C HIS A 10 -8.54 -1.06 -3.44
N LEU A 11 -7.34 -0.76 -3.97
CA LEU A 11 -7.16 -0.16 -5.28
C LEU A 11 -7.77 -1.04 -6.37
N ASP A 12 -8.69 -0.46 -7.15
CA ASP A 12 -9.45 -1.16 -8.21
C ASP A 12 -10.20 -2.40 -7.71
N SER A 13 -10.65 -2.41 -6.46
CA SER A 13 -11.46 -3.52 -5.94
C SER A 13 -12.55 -3.91 -6.93
N PRO A 14 -12.72 -5.22 -7.22
CA PRO A 14 -13.75 -5.68 -8.15
C PRO A 14 -15.18 -5.42 -7.67
N LEU A 15 -15.37 -4.97 -6.41
CA LEU A 15 -16.68 -4.63 -5.81
C LEU A 15 -17.71 -5.76 -6.03
N LYS A 16 -17.28 -7.02 -5.81
CA LYS A 16 -18.14 -8.20 -5.99
C LYS A 16 -19.43 -8.04 -5.22
N GLY A 17 -20.56 -8.14 -5.91
CA GLY A 17 -21.91 -7.93 -5.37
C GLY A 17 -22.55 -6.58 -5.73
N LEU A 18 -21.80 -5.57 -6.12
CA LEU A 18 -22.37 -4.31 -6.58
C LEU A 18 -22.99 -4.43 -7.99
N GLU A 19 -22.49 -5.33 -8.81
CA GLU A 19 -22.99 -5.64 -10.16
C GLU A 19 -24.41 -6.24 -10.18
N VAL A 20 -24.92 -6.65 -9.02
CA VAL A 20 -26.30 -7.15 -8.87
C VAL A 20 -27.35 -6.04 -8.96
N HIS A 21 -26.94 -4.80 -8.75
CA HIS A 21 -27.82 -3.63 -8.85
C HIS A 21 -27.65 -2.98 -10.22
N ALA A 22 -28.67 -3.11 -11.09
CA ALA A 22 -28.63 -2.62 -12.48
C ALA A 22 -28.34 -1.11 -12.63
N ASP A 23 -28.56 -0.32 -11.58
CA ASP A 23 -28.36 1.13 -11.57
C ASP A 23 -27.10 1.56 -10.76
N ALA A 24 -26.25 0.63 -10.34
CA ALA A 24 -25.05 0.98 -9.58
C ALA A 24 -23.99 1.62 -10.50
N PRO A 25 -23.45 2.80 -10.19
CA PRO A 25 -22.40 3.46 -10.99
C PRO A 25 -21.03 2.78 -10.75
N VAL A 26 -20.90 1.51 -11.17
CA VAL A 26 -19.74 0.66 -10.89
C VAL A 26 -18.44 1.28 -11.39
N ASP A 27 -18.46 1.85 -12.60
CA ASP A 27 -17.28 2.48 -13.20
C ASP A 27 -16.85 3.75 -12.45
N ASP A 28 -17.82 4.53 -11.97
CA ASP A 28 -17.55 5.72 -11.16
C ASP A 28 -16.93 5.36 -9.81
N ILE A 29 -17.39 4.27 -9.18
CA ILE A 29 -16.89 3.79 -7.91
C ILE A 29 -15.49 3.17 -8.09
N ARG A 30 -15.26 2.38 -9.13
CA ARG A 30 -13.91 1.86 -9.46
C ARG A 30 -12.92 3.01 -9.71
N GLY A 31 -13.34 4.03 -10.47
CA GLY A 31 -12.52 5.21 -10.68
C GLY A 31 -12.28 6.05 -9.42
N ALA A 32 -13.13 5.93 -8.39
CA ALA A 32 -13.01 6.70 -7.17
C ALA A 32 -11.78 6.29 -6.34
N THR A 33 -11.44 5.00 -6.26
CA THR A 33 -10.25 4.52 -5.53
C THR A 33 -8.97 5.05 -6.17
N ARG A 34 -8.88 5.06 -7.51
CA ARG A 34 -7.75 5.67 -8.22
C ARG A 34 -7.65 7.17 -7.97
N ARG A 35 -8.78 7.89 -8.05
CA ARG A 35 -8.78 9.34 -7.76
C ARG A 35 -8.37 9.64 -6.32
N ALA A 36 -8.87 8.86 -5.35
CA ALA A 36 -8.48 9.01 -3.95
C ALA A 36 -6.98 8.75 -3.75
N PHE A 37 -6.44 7.73 -4.43
CA PHE A 37 -5.01 7.44 -4.37
C PHE A 37 -4.18 8.53 -5.06
N ASP A 38 -4.61 9.07 -6.21
CA ASP A 38 -3.96 10.20 -6.87
C ASP A 38 -3.93 11.44 -5.95
N ASN A 39 -5.03 11.75 -5.28
CA ASN A 39 -5.11 12.85 -4.32
C ASN A 39 -4.12 12.65 -3.15
N LEU A 40 -3.95 11.41 -2.67
CA LEU A 40 -2.96 11.09 -1.63
C LEU A 40 -1.54 11.35 -2.12
N ILE A 41 -1.21 10.92 -3.35
CA ILE A 41 0.11 11.16 -3.95
C ILE A 41 0.37 12.66 -4.13
N ASP A 42 -0.61 13.40 -4.64
CA ASP A 42 -0.52 14.85 -4.82
C ASP A 42 -0.34 15.58 -3.48
N LEU A 43 -1.08 15.16 -2.44
CA LEU A 43 -0.92 15.67 -1.09
C LEU A 43 0.48 15.38 -0.55
N ALA A 44 0.99 14.16 -0.71
CA ALA A 44 2.32 13.78 -0.24
C ALA A 44 3.42 14.66 -0.85
N ILE A 45 3.30 14.96 -2.14
CA ILE A 45 4.25 15.79 -2.88
C ILE A 45 4.10 17.28 -2.47
N SER A 46 2.86 17.79 -2.41
CA SER A 46 2.62 19.20 -2.11
C SER A 46 2.99 19.59 -0.66
N GLU A 47 2.84 18.64 0.27
CA GLU A 47 3.19 18.83 1.68
C GLU A 47 4.66 18.46 1.98
N GLU A 48 5.42 18.05 0.95
CA GLU A 48 6.84 17.68 1.07
C GLU A 48 7.05 16.68 2.23
N VAL A 49 6.25 15.59 2.23
CA VAL A 49 6.35 14.60 3.31
C VAL A 49 7.64 13.79 3.20
N ASP A 50 8.23 13.44 4.34
CA ASP A 50 9.45 12.63 4.40
C ASP A 50 9.22 11.18 3.95
N PHE A 51 8.01 10.65 4.25
CA PHE A 51 7.62 9.29 3.83
C PHE A 51 6.10 9.08 3.89
N VAL A 52 5.68 7.97 3.26
CA VAL A 52 4.31 7.44 3.30
C VAL A 52 4.33 6.04 3.90
N LEU A 53 3.40 5.75 4.82
CA LEU A 53 3.14 4.42 5.37
C LEU A 53 1.84 3.88 4.78
N ILE A 54 1.88 2.68 4.17
CA ILE A 54 0.71 1.94 3.70
C ILE A 54 0.57 0.70 4.59
N ALA A 55 -0.42 0.74 5.48
CA ALA A 55 -0.61 -0.25 6.54
C ALA A 55 -1.63 -1.33 6.17
N GLY A 56 -1.41 -1.97 5.04
CA GLY A 56 -2.20 -3.13 4.59
C GLY A 56 -3.36 -2.79 3.68
N ASP A 57 -3.89 -3.84 3.08
CA ASP A 57 -5.06 -3.87 2.20
C ASP A 57 -4.99 -2.87 1.04
N LEU A 58 -3.83 -2.90 0.37
CA LEU A 58 -3.59 -2.11 -0.84
C LEU A 58 -4.42 -2.65 -2.01
N TYR A 59 -4.55 -3.98 -2.12
CA TYR A 59 -5.31 -4.68 -3.14
C TYR A 59 -6.31 -5.66 -2.55
N ASP A 60 -7.30 -6.08 -3.34
CA ASP A 60 -8.23 -7.15 -2.98
C ASP A 60 -7.78 -8.52 -3.52
N GLY A 61 -7.16 -9.31 -2.67
CA GLY A 61 -6.95 -10.75 -2.80
C GLY A 61 -6.47 -11.23 -4.17
N ASP A 62 -7.29 -12.04 -4.84
CA ASP A 62 -6.96 -12.70 -6.11
C ASP A 62 -7.08 -11.78 -7.35
N TRP A 63 -7.30 -10.49 -7.15
CA TRP A 63 -7.40 -9.53 -8.25
C TRP A 63 -6.08 -9.46 -9.02
N LYS A 64 -6.14 -9.81 -10.31
CA LYS A 64 -4.96 -9.96 -11.18
C LYS A 64 -4.97 -8.94 -12.32
N ASP A 65 -5.34 -7.71 -12.05
CA ASP A 65 -5.25 -6.69 -13.08
C ASP A 65 -3.85 -6.08 -13.10
N TYR A 66 -3.09 -6.43 -14.15
CA TYR A 66 -1.76 -5.82 -14.37
C TYR A 66 -1.82 -4.29 -14.50
N ASN A 67 -2.94 -3.73 -14.98
CA ASN A 67 -3.10 -2.29 -15.11
C ASN A 67 -3.14 -1.62 -13.72
N THR A 68 -3.73 -2.27 -12.73
CA THR A 68 -3.72 -1.78 -11.34
C THR A 68 -2.30 -1.70 -10.79
N GLY A 69 -1.50 -2.74 -11.05
CA GLY A 69 -0.10 -2.75 -10.64
C GLY A 69 0.74 -1.69 -11.36
N LEU A 70 0.56 -1.52 -12.67
CA LEU A 70 1.24 -0.48 -13.44
C LEU A 70 0.85 0.93 -12.97
N PHE A 71 -0.44 1.13 -12.67
CA PHE A 71 -0.93 2.37 -12.08
C PHE A 71 -0.24 2.67 -10.75
N PHE A 72 -0.18 1.68 -9.85
CA PHE A 72 0.51 1.83 -8.57
C PHE A 72 2.00 2.13 -8.74
N ALA A 73 2.70 1.37 -9.58
CA ALA A 73 4.13 1.55 -9.83
C ALA A 73 4.45 2.95 -10.37
N ASP A 74 3.62 3.48 -11.27
CA ASP A 74 3.79 4.84 -11.79
C ASP A 74 3.66 5.90 -10.66
N ARG A 75 2.69 5.75 -9.74
CA ARG A 75 2.52 6.66 -8.59
C ARG A 75 3.68 6.57 -7.62
N MET A 76 4.21 5.38 -7.38
CA MET A 76 5.45 5.21 -6.61
C MET A 76 6.64 5.89 -7.28
N GLY A 77 6.73 5.82 -8.61
CA GLY A 77 7.72 6.57 -9.39
C GLY A 77 7.57 8.09 -9.27
N ARG A 78 6.34 8.62 -9.12
CA ARG A 78 6.12 10.05 -8.83
C ARG A 78 6.68 10.43 -7.46
N LEU A 79 6.40 9.62 -6.43
CA LEU A 79 6.94 9.83 -5.08
C LEU A 79 8.47 9.72 -5.07
N GLN A 80 9.05 8.78 -5.83
CA GLN A 80 10.51 8.66 -5.98
C GLN A 80 11.14 9.94 -6.53
N ARG A 81 10.57 10.50 -7.59
CA ARG A 81 11.05 11.77 -8.17
C ARG A 81 10.94 12.95 -7.21
N ALA A 82 9.99 12.91 -6.29
CA ALA A 82 9.82 13.89 -5.21
C ALA A 82 10.68 13.61 -3.97
N GLY A 83 11.47 12.53 -3.97
CA GLY A 83 12.31 12.15 -2.82
C GLY A 83 11.54 11.51 -1.65
N VAL A 84 10.28 11.13 -1.85
CA VAL A 84 9.42 10.56 -0.80
C VAL A 84 9.62 9.05 -0.73
N ARG A 85 9.95 8.55 0.46
CA ARG A 85 10.07 7.10 0.75
C ARG A 85 8.70 6.50 1.03
N VAL A 86 8.52 5.21 0.70
CA VAL A 86 7.25 4.50 0.92
C VAL A 86 7.52 3.19 1.65
N PHE A 87 6.79 2.95 2.73
CA PHE A 87 6.88 1.73 3.52
C PHE A 87 5.53 1.03 3.50
N ILE A 88 5.53 -0.25 3.12
CA ILE A 88 4.31 -1.03 2.92
C ILE A 88 4.36 -2.29 3.79
N VAL A 89 3.29 -2.57 4.50
CA VAL A 89 2.99 -3.91 5.01
C VAL A 89 1.80 -4.47 4.24
N SER A 90 1.84 -5.74 3.88
CA SER A 90 0.68 -6.43 3.30
C SER A 90 -0.32 -6.78 4.40
N GLY A 91 -1.58 -6.45 4.19
CA GLY A 91 -2.69 -6.82 5.04
C GLY A 91 -3.23 -8.22 4.71
N ASN A 92 -4.39 -8.55 5.26
CA ASN A 92 -5.02 -9.86 5.05
C ASN A 92 -5.54 -10.06 3.62
N HIS A 93 -5.96 -9.00 2.94
CA HIS A 93 -6.35 -9.06 1.52
C HIS A 93 -5.13 -9.18 0.61
N ASP A 94 -4.05 -8.45 0.90
CA ASP A 94 -2.82 -8.49 0.11
C ASP A 94 -2.04 -9.80 0.21
N ALA A 95 -2.15 -10.51 1.34
CA ALA A 95 -1.39 -11.75 1.59
C ALA A 95 -1.62 -12.82 0.51
N ALA A 96 -2.77 -12.78 -0.18
CA ALA A 96 -3.09 -13.64 -1.33
C ALA A 96 -2.80 -12.98 -2.68
N SER A 97 -2.43 -11.69 -2.72
CA SER A 97 -2.22 -10.97 -3.97
C SER A 97 -0.92 -11.37 -4.66
N GLN A 98 -1.02 -11.71 -5.94
CA GLN A 98 0.14 -11.96 -6.79
C GLN A 98 0.76 -10.66 -7.33
N ILE A 99 0.00 -9.57 -7.40
CA ILE A 99 0.47 -8.27 -7.93
C ILE A 99 1.64 -7.78 -7.08
N THR A 100 1.48 -7.77 -5.76
CA THR A 100 2.50 -7.31 -4.82
C THR A 100 3.82 -8.10 -4.91
N ARG A 101 3.75 -9.38 -5.33
CA ARG A 101 4.91 -10.27 -5.41
C ARG A 101 5.66 -10.22 -6.74
N THR A 102 5.00 -9.82 -7.82
CA THR A 102 5.55 -9.93 -9.19
C THR A 102 5.88 -8.60 -9.83
N MET A 103 5.36 -7.49 -9.29
CA MET A 103 5.57 -6.17 -9.86
C MET A 103 6.92 -5.60 -9.37
N PRO A 104 7.83 -5.17 -10.27
CA PRO A 104 9.00 -4.43 -9.85
C PRO A 104 8.57 -3.08 -9.26
N LEU A 105 8.89 -2.88 -7.99
CA LEU A 105 8.67 -1.61 -7.31
C LEU A 105 9.90 -0.71 -7.46
N PRO A 106 9.72 0.62 -7.55
CA PRO A 106 10.84 1.56 -7.52
C PRO A 106 11.63 1.48 -6.20
N ASP A 107 12.89 1.89 -6.22
CA ASP A 107 13.83 1.77 -5.09
C ASP A 107 13.42 2.55 -3.84
N ASN A 108 12.53 3.53 -3.97
CA ASN A 108 11.98 4.26 -2.83
C ASN A 108 10.91 3.50 -2.05
N VAL A 109 10.50 2.31 -2.51
CA VAL A 109 9.43 1.50 -1.90
C VAL A 109 10.04 0.31 -1.17
N ILE A 110 9.73 0.20 0.11
CA ILE A 110 10.11 -0.93 0.96
C ILE A 110 8.84 -1.69 1.34
N LEU A 111 8.72 -2.91 0.82
CA LEU A 111 7.71 -3.86 1.24
C LEU A 111 8.29 -4.75 2.35
N PHE A 112 7.70 -4.68 3.54
CA PHE A 112 8.15 -5.48 4.68
C PHE A 112 7.84 -6.97 4.50
N SER A 113 8.78 -7.81 4.94
CA SER A 113 8.65 -9.27 4.88
C SER A 113 7.45 -9.79 5.69
N ASP A 114 6.86 -10.87 5.20
CA ASP A 114 5.84 -11.66 5.91
C ASP A 114 6.43 -12.69 6.88
N LYS A 115 7.75 -12.96 6.82
CA LYS A 115 8.42 -14.03 7.58
C LYS A 115 8.87 -13.59 8.96
N LYS A 116 9.34 -12.36 9.08
CA LYS A 116 9.89 -11.80 10.33
C LYS A 116 9.80 -10.28 10.34
N PRO A 117 9.79 -9.67 11.53
CA PRO A 117 9.92 -8.22 11.66
C PRO A 117 11.16 -7.70 10.96
N GLN A 118 11.04 -6.54 10.35
CA GLN A 118 12.15 -5.78 9.78
C GLN A 118 12.14 -4.38 10.37
N SER A 119 13.34 -3.79 10.45
CA SER A 119 13.54 -2.42 10.94
C SER A 119 14.35 -1.66 9.90
N VAL A 120 13.88 -0.49 9.54
CA VAL A 120 14.52 0.40 8.58
C VAL A 120 14.84 1.72 9.29
N PRO A 121 16.13 1.99 9.57
CA PRO A 121 16.52 3.27 10.15
C PRO A 121 16.41 4.38 9.10
N LEU A 122 15.92 5.53 9.52
CA LEU A 122 15.90 6.79 8.79
C LEU A 122 16.77 7.76 9.56
N ASP A 123 18.08 7.63 9.41
CA ASP A 123 19.08 8.36 10.19
C ASP A 123 18.95 9.88 10.02
N ASP A 124 18.56 10.31 8.82
CA ASP A 124 18.29 11.71 8.49
C ASP A 124 17.10 12.32 9.27
N LEU A 125 16.19 11.46 9.76
CA LEU A 125 15.02 11.85 10.54
C LEU A 125 15.12 11.48 12.03
N GLY A 126 16.11 10.67 12.40
CA GLY A 126 16.28 10.16 13.74
C GLY A 126 15.18 9.19 14.18
N VAL A 127 14.61 8.41 13.24
CA VAL A 127 13.53 7.43 13.51
C VAL A 127 13.83 6.08 12.89
N ILE A 128 13.17 5.04 13.39
CA ILE A 128 13.21 3.70 12.83
C ILE A 128 11.79 3.27 12.50
N ILE A 129 11.57 2.78 11.28
CA ILE A 129 10.31 2.19 10.87
C ILE A 129 10.37 0.67 11.05
N HIS A 130 9.48 0.13 11.90
CA HIS A 130 9.33 -1.31 12.08
C HIS A 130 8.10 -1.78 11.33
N GLY A 131 8.20 -2.95 10.67
CA GLY A 131 7.07 -3.52 9.96
C GLY A 131 7.21 -5.03 9.78
N GLN A 132 6.07 -5.68 9.69
CA GLN A 132 5.92 -7.07 9.26
C GLN A 132 4.59 -7.23 8.52
N SER A 133 4.65 -7.81 7.32
CA SER A 133 3.47 -8.14 6.53
C SER A 133 2.74 -9.38 7.05
N TYR A 134 1.46 -9.51 6.73
CA TYR A 134 0.72 -10.74 6.94
C TYR A 134 1.21 -11.83 5.96
N SER A 135 1.41 -13.05 6.47
CA SER A 135 1.80 -14.21 5.67
C SER A 135 0.60 -14.90 5.03
N THR A 136 -0.57 -14.78 5.66
CA THR A 136 -1.84 -15.40 5.24
C THR A 136 -3.00 -14.44 5.57
N ARG A 137 -4.20 -14.77 5.04
CA ARG A 137 -5.42 -14.00 5.31
C ARG A 137 -5.86 -14.00 6.79
N ALA A 138 -5.42 -14.97 7.57
CA ALA A 138 -5.78 -15.09 8.99
C ALA A 138 -4.52 -15.17 9.84
N VAL A 139 -4.10 -14.05 10.40
CA VAL A 139 -3.00 -13.96 11.37
C VAL A 139 -3.60 -13.51 12.69
N SER A 140 -3.67 -14.44 13.67
CA SER A 140 -4.19 -14.18 15.01
C SER A 140 -3.11 -13.74 16.00
N GLU A 141 -1.85 -13.84 15.59
CA GLU A 141 -0.71 -13.48 16.42
C GLU A 141 -0.50 -11.96 16.44
N ASN A 142 -0.15 -11.42 17.60
CA ASN A 142 0.29 -10.03 17.68
C ASN A 142 1.70 -9.87 17.11
N LEU A 143 1.82 -9.53 15.83
CA LEU A 143 3.09 -9.38 15.16
C LEU A 143 3.95 -8.25 15.76
N ALA A 144 3.31 -7.18 16.24
CA ALA A 144 4.02 -6.04 16.83
C ALA A 144 4.74 -6.39 18.14
N ALA A 145 4.31 -7.45 18.84
CA ALA A 145 4.99 -7.92 20.05
C ALA A 145 6.43 -8.42 19.80
N ARG A 146 6.79 -8.65 18.54
CA ARG A 146 8.14 -9.08 18.14
C ARG A 146 9.02 -7.94 17.62
N TYR A 147 8.50 -6.71 17.60
CA TYR A 147 9.31 -5.58 17.17
C TYR A 147 10.37 -5.28 18.21
N PRO A 148 11.57 -4.90 17.81
CA PRO A 148 12.62 -4.48 18.75
C PRO A 148 12.17 -3.21 19.49
N PRO A 149 12.63 -3.02 20.73
CA PRO A 149 12.36 -1.82 21.51
C PRO A 149 12.99 -0.58 20.90
#